data_301a949bfcc96cd50d883571a32f7b9e
#
_entry.id   301a949bfcc96cd50d883571a32f7b9e
#
_cell.length_a   1.000
_cell.length_b   1.000
_cell.length_c   1.000
_cell.angle_alpha   90.00
_cell.angle_beta   90.00
_cell.angle_gamma   90.00
#
_symmetry.space_group_name_H-M   'P 1'
#
loop_
_entity.id
_entity.type
_entity.pdbx_description
1 polymer ?
#
loop_
_entity_poly.entity_id
_entity_poly.type
_entity_poly.pdbx_seq_one_letter_code
_entity_poly.pdbx_strand_id
1 'polypeptide(L)'
;MTFPLSSSDKHQLAALAEGDERAFEALFSRLHPGLLRYAQGLLRYPTDAAEDVVAEVFCTLWSSRTQLAVQSSLAAYLYTAVKHRSLDKLREQRRAPFETLAEPPIAQPAAAHLQPDQLLAYQELSAHVACLIGQLPGRTRQVFQLHRDGGLTYEEIAALLGISVNSVKTHMFRALRFLKSTLYASGVQ
;
A
#
# COMPACT_ATOMS: atom_id res chain seq x y z
N MET A 1 -7.35 19.84 -5.83
CA MET A 1 -6.35 20.43 -4.90
C MET A 1 -5.01 19.80 -5.23
N THR A 2 -4.04 20.58 -5.65
CA THR A 2 -2.70 20.14 -6.02
C THR A 2 -1.84 20.24 -4.75
N PHE A 3 -1.28 19.14 -4.29
CA PHE A 3 -0.37 19.15 -3.13
C PHE A 3 1.06 19.35 -3.65
N PRO A 4 1.88 20.22 -3.05
CA PRO A 4 3.25 20.41 -3.51
C PRO A 4 4.03 19.09 -3.30
N LEU A 5 4.72 18.67 -4.36
CA LEU A 5 5.67 17.55 -4.30
C LEU A 5 6.75 17.84 -3.25
N SER A 6 7.05 16.84 -2.42
CA SER A 6 8.19 16.93 -1.50
C SER A 6 9.51 17.07 -2.28
N SER A 7 10.54 17.62 -1.64
CA SER A 7 11.88 17.69 -2.26
C SER A 7 12.40 16.30 -2.63
N SER A 8 12.10 15.29 -1.81
CA SER A 8 12.46 13.90 -2.06
C SER A 8 11.76 13.35 -3.30
N ASP A 9 10.43 13.59 -3.45
CA ASP A 9 9.69 13.12 -4.64
C ASP A 9 10.19 13.79 -5.92
N LYS A 10 10.51 15.09 -5.86
CA LYS A 10 11.08 15.81 -7.02
C LYS A 10 12.41 15.21 -7.46
N HIS A 11 13.30 14.92 -6.51
CA HIS A 11 14.58 14.30 -6.80
C HIS A 11 14.41 12.89 -7.37
N GLN A 12 13.52 12.10 -6.80
CA GLN A 12 13.23 10.75 -7.26
C GLN A 12 12.60 10.75 -8.66
N LEU A 13 11.68 11.68 -8.96
CA LEU A 13 11.11 11.85 -10.29
C LEU A 13 12.15 12.26 -11.33
N ALA A 14 13.08 13.16 -10.99
CA ALA A 14 14.17 13.56 -11.88
C ALA A 14 15.09 12.36 -12.20
N ALA A 15 15.52 11.60 -11.19
CA ALA A 15 16.33 10.41 -11.39
C ALA A 15 15.61 9.34 -12.25
N LEU A 16 14.31 9.13 -12.03
CA LEU A 16 13.51 8.24 -12.87
C LEU A 16 13.45 8.72 -14.32
N ALA A 17 13.26 10.03 -14.56
CA ALA A 17 13.20 10.60 -15.91
C ALA A 17 14.52 10.42 -16.67
N GLU A 18 15.65 10.48 -15.97
CA GLU A 18 16.99 10.20 -16.49
C GLU A 18 17.25 8.70 -16.75
N GLY A 19 16.35 7.82 -16.30
CA GLY A 19 16.47 6.37 -16.47
C GLY A 19 17.32 5.69 -15.41
N ASP A 20 17.47 6.28 -14.23
CA ASP A 20 18.21 5.68 -13.10
C ASP A 20 17.44 4.44 -12.58
N GLU A 21 17.97 3.25 -12.92
CA GLU A 21 17.42 1.96 -12.50
C GLU A 21 17.49 1.76 -10.98
N ARG A 22 18.50 2.32 -10.31
CA ARG A 22 18.64 2.22 -8.84
C ARG A 22 17.54 3.03 -8.13
N ALA A 23 17.21 4.21 -8.67
CA ALA A 23 16.11 5.01 -8.15
C ALA A 23 14.77 4.29 -8.34
N PHE A 24 14.59 3.58 -9.46
CA PHE A 24 13.40 2.75 -9.71
C PHE A 24 13.34 1.54 -8.77
N GLU A 25 14.44 0.82 -8.59
CA GLU A 25 14.53 -0.34 -7.68
C GLU A 25 14.24 0.05 -6.22
N ALA A 26 14.79 1.17 -5.76
CA ALA A 26 14.51 1.71 -4.44
C ALA A 26 13.03 2.07 -4.26
N LEU A 27 12.40 2.69 -5.27
CA LEU A 27 10.98 2.99 -5.29
C LEU A 27 10.13 1.72 -5.26
N PHE A 28 10.48 0.74 -6.10
CA PHE A 28 9.81 -0.55 -6.17
C PHE A 28 9.86 -1.26 -4.82
N SER A 29 11.05 -1.45 -4.26
CA SER A 29 11.24 -2.15 -2.97
C SER A 29 10.46 -1.48 -1.84
N ARG A 30 10.38 -0.15 -1.85
CA ARG A 30 9.65 0.63 -0.83
C ARG A 30 8.14 0.51 -0.96
N LEU A 31 7.58 0.59 -2.17
CA LEU A 31 6.13 0.75 -2.36
C LEU A 31 5.42 -0.55 -2.78
N HIS A 32 6.11 -1.48 -3.45
CA HIS A 32 5.52 -2.72 -3.94
C HIS A 32 4.73 -3.50 -2.87
N PRO A 33 5.26 -3.76 -1.64
CA PRO A 33 4.52 -4.55 -0.66
C PRO A 33 3.22 -3.88 -0.20
N GLY A 34 3.21 -2.54 -0.10
CA GLY A 34 2.03 -1.76 0.25
C GLY A 34 0.98 -1.73 -0.87
N LEU A 35 1.43 -1.54 -2.11
CA LEU A 35 0.58 -1.54 -3.30
C LEU A 35 -0.05 -2.91 -3.54
N LEU A 36 0.71 -3.99 -3.35
CA LEU A 36 0.21 -5.35 -3.48
C LEU A 36 -0.91 -5.64 -2.45
N ARG A 37 -0.69 -5.33 -1.17
CA ARG A 37 -1.73 -5.47 -0.15
C ARG A 37 -2.97 -4.63 -0.46
N TYR A 38 -2.78 -3.43 -1.01
CA TYR A 38 -3.89 -2.57 -1.40
C TYR A 38 -4.69 -3.16 -2.57
N ALA A 39 -4.01 -3.66 -3.60
CA ALA A 39 -4.63 -4.33 -4.75
C ALA A 39 -5.41 -5.58 -4.32
N GLN A 40 -4.82 -6.44 -3.48
CA GLN A 40 -5.46 -7.63 -2.90
C GLN A 40 -6.75 -7.27 -2.14
N GLY A 41 -6.70 -6.19 -1.34
CA GLY A 41 -7.88 -5.70 -0.62
C GLY A 41 -9.01 -5.18 -1.52
N LEU A 42 -8.68 -4.69 -2.71
CA LEU A 42 -9.67 -4.24 -3.71
C LEU A 42 -10.26 -5.40 -4.52
N LEU A 43 -9.38 -6.27 -5.02
CA LEU A 43 -9.75 -7.31 -5.98
C LEU A 43 -10.52 -8.46 -5.33
N ARG A 44 -10.28 -8.74 -4.03
CA ARG A 44 -10.86 -9.89 -3.31
C ARG A 44 -10.62 -11.24 -4.03
N TYR A 45 -9.60 -11.32 -4.89
CA TYR A 45 -9.26 -12.45 -5.75
C TYR A 45 -7.83 -12.95 -5.49
N PRO A 46 -7.44 -14.09 -6.10
CA PRO A 46 -6.12 -14.69 -5.90
C PRO A 46 -5.00 -13.67 -6.08
N THR A 47 -3.89 -13.92 -5.41
CA THR A 47 -2.67 -13.11 -5.38
C THR A 47 -2.19 -12.69 -6.76
N ASP A 48 -2.28 -13.59 -7.75
CA ASP A 48 -1.79 -13.39 -9.12
C ASP A 48 -2.40 -12.16 -9.81
N ALA A 49 -3.72 -11.97 -9.67
CA ALA A 49 -4.39 -10.81 -10.29
C ALA A 49 -3.95 -9.47 -9.67
N ALA A 50 -3.58 -9.48 -8.39
CA ALA A 50 -3.09 -8.28 -7.71
C ALA A 50 -1.62 -8.00 -8.07
N GLU A 51 -0.81 -9.07 -8.23
CA GLU A 51 0.58 -8.96 -8.70
C GLU A 51 0.63 -8.41 -10.13
N ASP A 52 -0.20 -8.92 -11.04
CA ASP A 52 -0.33 -8.41 -12.40
C ASP A 52 -0.63 -6.90 -12.43
N VAL A 53 -1.64 -6.47 -11.64
CA VAL A 53 -2.02 -5.05 -11.57
C VAL A 53 -0.86 -4.19 -11.10
N VAL A 54 -0.15 -4.62 -10.07
CA VAL A 54 0.99 -3.86 -9.52
C VAL A 54 2.14 -3.84 -10.50
N ALA A 55 2.48 -4.99 -11.12
CA ALA A 55 3.52 -5.08 -12.14
C ALA A 55 3.21 -4.15 -13.33
N GLU A 56 1.96 -4.16 -13.84
CA GLU A 56 1.53 -3.30 -14.93
C GLU A 56 1.65 -1.80 -14.59
N VAL A 57 1.32 -1.42 -13.35
CA VAL A 57 1.48 -0.03 -12.89
C VAL A 57 2.95 0.38 -12.86
N PHE A 58 3.86 -0.48 -12.39
CA PHE A 58 5.30 -0.18 -12.41
C PHE A 58 5.88 -0.17 -13.82
N CYS A 59 5.44 -1.07 -14.71
CA CYS A 59 5.82 -1.05 -16.13
C CYS A 59 5.36 0.25 -16.80
N THR A 60 4.13 0.69 -16.52
CA THR A 60 3.61 1.95 -17.06
C THR A 60 4.38 3.16 -16.52
N LEU A 61 4.71 3.17 -15.22
CA LEU A 61 5.55 4.21 -14.62
C LEU A 61 6.89 4.31 -15.35
N TRP A 62 7.58 3.18 -15.53
CA TRP A 62 8.89 3.15 -16.19
C TRP A 62 8.81 3.57 -17.65
N SER A 63 7.82 3.10 -18.38
CA SER A 63 7.65 3.42 -19.81
C SER A 63 7.31 4.90 -20.03
N SER A 64 6.54 5.51 -19.14
CA SER A 64 6.12 6.92 -19.24
C SER A 64 6.99 7.90 -18.42
N ARG A 65 8.10 7.44 -17.85
CA ARG A 65 8.93 8.18 -16.87
C ARG A 65 9.35 9.59 -17.29
N THR A 66 9.57 9.80 -18.59
CA THR A 66 9.95 11.12 -19.14
C THR A 66 8.78 12.11 -19.28
N GLN A 67 7.53 11.61 -19.21
CA GLN A 67 6.32 12.40 -19.40
C GLN A 67 5.46 12.46 -18.13
N LEU A 68 5.99 11.97 -17.00
CA LEU A 68 5.25 11.92 -15.73
C LEU A 68 4.91 13.32 -15.21
N ALA A 69 3.63 13.66 -15.23
CA ALA A 69 3.08 14.86 -14.60
C ALA A 69 2.44 14.51 -13.26
N VAL A 70 3.26 14.29 -12.22
CA VAL A 70 2.79 13.95 -10.87
C VAL A 70 2.40 15.23 -10.14
N GLN A 71 1.12 15.34 -9.73
CA GLN A 71 0.57 16.51 -9.02
C GLN A 71 0.53 16.35 -7.49
N SER A 72 0.89 15.19 -6.99
CA SER A 72 0.92 14.82 -5.57
C SER A 72 2.19 14.03 -5.27
N SER A 73 2.28 13.33 -4.14
CA SER A 73 3.39 12.42 -3.92
C SER A 73 3.41 11.27 -4.94
N LEU A 74 4.60 10.75 -5.23
CA LEU A 74 4.77 9.60 -6.14
C LEU A 74 4.05 8.37 -5.60
N ALA A 75 3.99 8.21 -4.28
CA ALA A 75 3.20 7.18 -3.62
C ALA A 75 1.70 7.33 -3.93
N ALA A 76 1.12 8.52 -3.72
CA ALA A 76 -0.29 8.75 -4.00
C ALA A 76 -0.65 8.54 -5.48
N TYR A 77 0.25 8.91 -6.40
CA TYR A 77 0.12 8.60 -7.83
C TYR A 77 0.00 7.09 -8.06
N LEU A 78 0.93 6.29 -7.53
CA LEU A 78 0.95 4.84 -7.71
C LEU A 78 -0.26 4.15 -7.07
N TYR A 79 -0.65 4.54 -5.84
CA TYR A 79 -1.86 4.02 -5.21
C TYR A 79 -3.13 4.34 -6.00
N THR A 80 -3.20 5.52 -6.62
CA THR A 80 -4.31 5.91 -7.50
C THR A 80 -4.32 5.08 -8.79
N ALA A 81 -3.15 4.84 -9.39
CA ALA A 81 -3.02 3.99 -10.58
C ALA A 81 -3.45 2.54 -10.29
N VAL A 82 -2.98 1.96 -9.18
CA VAL A 82 -3.39 0.62 -8.73
C VAL A 82 -4.89 0.56 -8.48
N LYS A 83 -5.49 1.58 -7.85
CA LYS A 83 -6.94 1.64 -7.65
C LYS A 83 -7.69 1.57 -8.98
N HIS A 84 -7.31 2.40 -9.96
CA HIS A 84 -8.00 2.45 -11.25
C HIS A 84 -7.86 1.11 -11.98
N ARG A 85 -6.65 0.56 -12.08
CA ARG A 85 -6.42 -0.74 -12.73
C ARG A 85 -7.17 -1.89 -12.06
N SER A 86 -7.20 -1.92 -10.72
CA SER A 86 -7.97 -2.92 -9.97
C SER A 86 -9.47 -2.81 -10.27
N LEU A 87 -10.01 -1.58 -10.33
CA LEU A 87 -11.42 -1.37 -10.65
C LEU A 87 -11.74 -1.76 -12.11
N ASP A 88 -10.85 -1.49 -13.05
CA ASP A 88 -11.02 -1.89 -14.45
C ASP A 88 -11.00 -3.43 -14.57
N LYS A 89 -10.05 -4.10 -13.91
CA LYS A 89 -10.00 -5.58 -13.87
C LYS A 89 -11.28 -6.18 -13.26
N LEU A 90 -11.84 -5.58 -12.20
CA LEU A 90 -13.12 -5.99 -11.63
C LEU A 90 -14.32 -5.78 -12.60
N ARG A 91 -14.28 -4.73 -13.42
CA ARG A 91 -15.32 -4.49 -14.44
C ARG A 91 -15.23 -5.51 -15.57
N GLU A 92 -14.02 -5.84 -16.01
CA GLU A 92 -13.77 -6.88 -17.02
C GLU A 92 -14.26 -8.24 -16.54
N GLN A 93 -13.93 -8.63 -15.32
CA GLN A 93 -14.36 -9.91 -14.72
C GLN A 93 -15.88 -10.00 -14.59
N ARG A 94 -16.57 -8.90 -14.25
CA ARG A 94 -18.04 -8.89 -14.20
C ARG A 94 -18.69 -9.06 -15.58
N ARG A 95 -17.98 -8.83 -16.68
CA ARG A 95 -18.45 -9.03 -18.05
C ARG A 95 -18.14 -10.44 -18.57
N ALA A 96 -17.20 -11.15 -17.96
CA ALA A 96 -16.87 -12.53 -18.27
C ALA A 96 -17.81 -13.49 -17.50
N PRO A 97 -18.25 -14.65 -18.11
CA PRO A 97 -19.03 -15.64 -17.38
C PRO A 97 -18.23 -16.25 -16.23
N PHE A 98 -18.94 -16.50 -15.16
CA PHE A 98 -18.50 -16.89 -13.82
C PHE A 98 -17.61 -18.14 -13.80
N GLU A 99 -16.39 -18.06 -13.31
CA GLU A 99 -15.61 -19.20 -12.82
C GLU A 99 -15.24 -18.99 -11.34
N THR A 100 -15.23 -20.07 -10.60
CA THR A 100 -15.35 -20.25 -9.15
C THR A 100 -14.30 -19.57 -8.28
N LEU A 101 -14.73 -19.06 -7.12
CA LEU A 101 -13.97 -18.35 -6.09
C LEU A 101 -13.08 -19.27 -5.23
N ALA A 102 -11.85 -18.87 -4.99
CA ALA A 102 -10.98 -19.37 -3.93
C ALA A 102 -10.69 -18.26 -2.89
N GLU A 103 -10.59 -18.64 -1.61
CA GLU A 103 -10.30 -17.71 -0.51
C GLU A 103 -8.86 -17.19 -0.52
N PRO A 104 -8.61 -15.93 -0.13
CA PRO A 104 -7.29 -15.33 -0.22
C PRO A 104 -6.37 -15.75 0.95
N PRO A 105 -5.08 -16.06 0.68
CA PRO A 105 -4.08 -16.25 1.72
C PRO A 105 -3.64 -14.92 2.35
N ILE A 106 -3.32 -14.97 3.65
CA ILE A 106 -2.81 -13.83 4.42
C ILE A 106 -1.34 -13.62 4.05
N ALA A 107 -1.02 -12.48 3.41
CA ALA A 107 0.34 -12.14 3.02
C ALA A 107 1.22 -11.82 4.24
N GLN A 108 2.39 -12.47 4.33
CA GLN A 108 3.41 -12.20 5.34
C GLN A 108 4.35 -11.06 4.93
N PRO A 109 4.85 -10.24 5.87
CA PRO A 109 5.81 -9.18 5.58
C PRO A 109 7.20 -9.73 5.23
N ALA A 110 7.88 -9.11 4.26
CA ALA A 110 9.26 -9.43 3.89
C ALA A 110 10.24 -9.05 5.01
N ALA A 111 11.16 -9.96 5.36
CA ALA A 111 12.14 -9.78 6.42
C ALA A 111 13.37 -9.01 5.94
N ALA A 112 13.78 -7.99 6.69
CA ALA A 112 15.07 -7.33 6.54
C ALA A 112 16.20 -8.18 7.18
N HIS A 113 17.46 -7.99 6.73
CA HIS A 113 18.64 -8.74 7.20
C HIS A 113 18.94 -8.45 8.69
N LEU A 114 18.61 -9.39 9.56
CA LEU A 114 18.94 -9.38 10.99
C LEU A 114 19.65 -10.69 11.36
N GLN A 115 20.37 -10.70 12.52
CA GLN A 115 21.02 -11.91 13.03
C GLN A 115 19.96 -12.95 13.47
N PRO A 116 20.26 -14.29 13.47
CA PRO A 116 19.25 -15.35 13.60
C PRO A 116 18.32 -15.23 14.81
N ASP A 117 18.83 -14.92 16.00
CA ASP A 117 18.02 -14.79 17.22
C ASP A 117 17.18 -13.51 17.24
N GLN A 118 17.74 -12.41 16.73
CA GLN A 118 17.01 -11.14 16.56
C GLN A 118 15.98 -11.23 15.42
N LEU A 119 16.28 -12.04 14.40
CA LEU A 119 15.38 -12.28 13.28
C LEU A 119 14.11 -13.01 13.74
N LEU A 120 14.23 -14.01 14.60
CA LEU A 120 13.08 -14.75 15.12
C LEU A 120 12.18 -13.85 15.96
N ALA A 121 12.74 -13.11 16.93
CA ALA A 121 12.00 -12.17 17.76
C ALA A 121 11.33 -11.05 16.91
N TYR A 122 12.03 -10.55 15.89
CA TYR A 122 11.48 -9.58 14.96
C TYR A 122 10.34 -10.16 14.12
N GLN A 123 10.49 -11.40 13.65
CA GLN A 123 9.44 -12.09 12.87
C GLN A 123 8.19 -12.33 13.72
N GLU A 124 8.35 -12.80 14.96
CA GLU A 124 7.24 -12.99 15.90
C GLU A 124 6.51 -11.68 16.21
N LEU A 125 7.26 -10.62 16.51
CA LEU A 125 6.68 -9.29 16.74
C LEU A 125 5.97 -8.76 15.50
N SER A 126 6.59 -8.91 14.33
CA SER A 126 6.03 -8.48 13.04
C SER A 126 4.73 -9.24 12.72
N ALA A 127 4.72 -10.56 12.94
CA ALA A 127 3.53 -11.40 12.76
C ALA A 127 2.43 -11.01 13.75
N HIS A 128 2.79 -10.75 15.01
CA HIS A 128 1.84 -10.30 16.02
C HIS A 128 1.20 -8.96 15.65
N VAL A 129 2.01 -7.98 15.27
CA VAL A 129 1.52 -6.66 14.80
C VAL A 129 0.64 -6.81 13.55
N ALA A 130 1.02 -7.67 12.59
CA ALA A 130 0.20 -7.94 11.42
C ALA A 130 -1.15 -8.55 11.77
N CYS A 131 -1.18 -9.50 12.73
CA CYS A 131 -2.40 -10.08 13.26
C CYS A 131 -3.31 -9.01 13.91
N LEU A 132 -2.75 -8.11 14.72
CA LEU A 132 -3.51 -7.02 15.34
C LEU A 132 -4.10 -6.06 14.30
N ILE A 133 -3.32 -5.70 13.28
CA ILE A 133 -3.82 -4.88 12.16
C ILE A 133 -4.93 -5.62 11.44
N GLY A 134 -4.82 -6.94 11.30
CA GLY A 134 -5.85 -7.81 10.73
C GLY A 134 -7.19 -7.74 11.47
N GLN A 135 -7.21 -7.46 12.77
CA GLN A 135 -8.42 -7.33 13.58
C GLN A 135 -9.11 -5.96 13.45
N LEU A 136 -8.45 -4.95 12.87
CA LEU A 136 -9.06 -3.65 12.64
C LEU A 136 -10.25 -3.78 11.65
N PRO A 137 -11.34 -3.01 11.85
CA PRO A 137 -12.42 -2.90 10.87
C PRO A 137 -11.84 -2.50 9.49
N GLY A 138 -12.33 -3.11 8.41
CA GLY A 138 -11.74 -3.02 7.08
C GLY A 138 -11.36 -1.59 6.63
N ARG A 139 -12.27 -0.60 6.83
CA ARG A 139 -11.99 0.79 6.48
C ARG A 139 -10.90 1.43 7.37
N THR A 140 -10.88 1.11 8.65
CA THR A 140 -9.87 1.59 9.60
C THR A 140 -8.50 0.99 9.27
N ARG A 141 -8.47 -0.30 8.96
CA ARG A 141 -7.27 -1.01 8.51
C ARG A 141 -6.70 -0.38 7.24
N GLN A 142 -7.55 -0.14 6.24
CA GLN A 142 -7.15 0.46 4.97
C GLN A 142 -6.51 1.84 5.16
N VAL A 143 -7.13 2.73 5.95
CA VAL A 143 -6.58 4.05 6.26
C VAL A 143 -5.23 3.94 6.97
N PHE A 144 -5.13 3.05 7.96
CA PHE A 144 -3.89 2.83 8.72
C PHE A 144 -2.76 2.33 7.83
N GLN A 145 -3.03 1.34 6.97
CA GLN A 145 -2.02 0.77 6.06
C GLN A 145 -1.56 1.79 5.01
N LEU A 146 -2.46 2.57 4.41
CA LEU A 146 -2.11 3.62 3.46
C LEU A 146 -1.18 4.67 4.07
N HIS A 147 -1.40 5.02 5.34
CA HIS A 147 -0.53 5.95 6.05
C HIS A 147 0.81 5.32 6.41
N ARG A 148 0.81 4.13 7.05
CA ARG A 148 2.01 3.47 7.56
C ARG A 148 2.90 2.92 6.44
N ASP A 149 2.30 2.16 5.53
CA ASP A 149 3.03 1.41 4.50
C ASP A 149 3.22 2.24 3.22
N GLY A 150 2.21 3.06 2.90
CA GLY A 150 2.23 3.93 1.72
C GLY A 150 2.91 5.28 1.95
N GLY A 151 3.04 5.72 3.21
CA GLY A 151 3.53 7.04 3.55
C GLY A 151 2.63 8.18 3.09
N LEU A 152 1.35 7.90 2.78
CA LEU A 152 0.40 8.90 2.31
C LEU A 152 0.00 9.85 3.44
N THR A 153 -0.15 11.13 3.10
CA THR A 153 -0.75 12.14 4.00
C THR A 153 -2.24 11.88 4.21
N TYR A 154 -2.83 12.48 5.21
CA TYR A 154 -4.27 12.34 5.47
C TYR A 154 -5.12 12.91 4.33
N GLU A 155 -4.64 13.96 3.70
CA GLU A 155 -5.26 14.59 2.54
C GLU A 155 -5.23 13.68 1.32
N GLU A 156 -4.09 13.04 1.06
CA GLU A 156 -3.93 12.07 -0.04
C GLU A 156 -4.80 10.83 0.18
N ILE A 157 -4.87 10.32 1.41
CA ILE A 157 -5.74 9.21 1.78
C ILE A 157 -7.21 9.60 1.59
N ALA A 158 -7.59 10.82 2.02
CA ALA A 158 -8.95 11.33 1.85
C ALA A 158 -9.35 11.39 0.37
N ALA A 159 -8.47 11.91 -0.49
CA ALA A 159 -8.66 11.98 -1.93
C ALA A 159 -8.73 10.58 -2.56
N LEU A 160 -7.78 9.68 -2.22
CA LEU A 160 -7.72 8.31 -2.73
C LEU A 160 -8.98 7.51 -2.38
N LEU A 161 -9.48 7.65 -1.14
CA LEU A 161 -10.61 6.88 -0.64
C LEU A 161 -11.98 7.55 -0.84
N GLY A 162 -12.01 8.82 -1.29
CA GLY A 162 -13.24 9.59 -1.48
C GLY A 162 -13.97 9.89 -0.15
N ILE A 163 -13.23 10.21 0.92
CA ILE A 163 -13.77 10.56 2.24
C ILE A 163 -13.20 11.87 2.73
N SER A 164 -13.79 12.45 3.80
CA SER A 164 -13.25 13.68 4.39
C SER A 164 -11.95 13.42 5.17
N VAL A 165 -11.08 14.43 5.26
CA VAL A 165 -9.86 14.38 6.10
C VAL A 165 -10.22 14.10 7.58
N ASN A 166 -11.34 14.62 8.06
CA ASN A 166 -11.81 14.33 9.43
C ASN A 166 -12.18 12.85 9.61
N SER A 167 -12.74 12.21 8.58
CA SER A 167 -12.98 10.76 8.60
C SER A 167 -11.67 9.99 8.67
N VAL A 168 -10.64 10.42 7.92
CA VAL A 168 -9.29 9.81 7.99
C VAL A 168 -8.72 9.93 9.41
N LYS A 169 -8.76 11.13 10.00
CA LYS A 169 -8.31 11.37 11.40
C LYS A 169 -9.03 10.45 12.38
N THR A 170 -10.36 10.29 12.23
CA THR A 170 -11.16 9.42 13.08
C THR A 170 -10.76 7.96 12.95
N HIS A 171 -10.53 7.46 11.72
CA HIS A 171 -10.05 6.11 11.49
C HIS A 171 -8.65 5.89 12.07
N MET A 172 -7.73 6.83 11.89
CA MET A 172 -6.39 6.76 12.48
C MET A 172 -6.44 6.73 14.00
N PHE A 173 -7.24 7.59 14.63
CA PHE A 173 -7.43 7.59 16.09
C PHE A 173 -7.94 6.23 16.60
N ARG A 174 -8.95 5.65 15.92
CA ARG A 174 -9.51 4.34 16.28
C ARG A 174 -8.47 3.23 16.13
N ALA A 175 -7.68 3.23 15.03
CA ALA A 175 -6.62 2.28 14.81
C ALA A 175 -5.55 2.33 15.91
N LEU A 176 -5.02 3.52 16.18
CA LEU A 176 -3.98 3.72 17.19
C LEU A 176 -4.48 3.35 18.59
N ARG A 177 -5.72 3.73 18.96
CA ARG A 177 -6.32 3.38 20.23
C ARG A 177 -6.44 1.86 20.39
N PHE A 178 -6.92 1.16 19.37
CA PHE A 178 -7.05 -0.29 19.38
C PHE A 178 -5.68 -0.96 19.53
N LEU A 179 -4.71 -0.60 18.69
CA LEU A 179 -3.36 -1.18 18.73
C LEU A 179 -2.69 -0.93 20.09
N LYS A 180 -2.79 0.29 20.62
CA LYS A 180 -2.26 0.64 21.93
C LYS A 180 -2.89 -0.21 23.04
N SER A 181 -4.21 -0.31 23.10
CA SER A 181 -4.90 -1.09 24.14
C SER A 181 -4.54 -2.57 24.10
N THR A 182 -4.38 -3.13 22.92
CA THR A 182 -4.10 -4.56 22.74
C THR A 182 -2.63 -4.87 23.04
N LEU A 183 -1.68 -4.03 22.61
CA LEU A 183 -0.25 -4.20 22.91
C LEU A 183 0.01 -4.10 24.42
N TYR A 184 -0.63 -3.16 25.13
CA TYR A 184 -0.50 -3.10 26.60
C TYR A 184 -1.11 -4.33 27.28
N ALA A 185 -2.22 -4.87 26.77
CA ALA A 185 -2.83 -6.09 27.32
C ALA A 185 -1.97 -7.36 27.07
N SER A 186 -1.16 -7.36 26.00
CA SER A 186 -0.27 -8.48 25.63
C SER A 186 1.09 -8.44 26.34
N GLY A 187 1.35 -7.45 27.21
CA GLY A 187 2.59 -7.37 28.01
C GLY A 187 3.87 -7.10 27.20
N VAL A 188 3.76 -6.65 25.98
CA VAL A 188 4.91 -6.22 25.18
C VAL A 188 5.29 -4.81 25.63
N GLN A 189 6.27 -4.72 26.54
CA GLN A 189 6.95 -3.49 26.94
C GLN A 189 8.15 -3.24 26.05
#